data_c001f04048336d336465c5ad8dcae58a
#
_entry.id   c001f04048336d336465c5ad8dcae58a
#
_cell.length_a   1.000
_cell.length_b   1.000
_cell.length_c   1.000
_cell.angle_alpha   90.00
_cell.angle_beta   90.00
_cell.angle_gamma   90.00
#
_symmetry.space_group_name_H-M   'P 1'
#
loop_
_entity.id
_entity.type
_entity.pdbx_description
1 polymer ?
#
loop_
_entity_poly.entity_id
_entity_poly.type
_entity_poly.pdbx_seq_one_letter_code
_entity_poly.pdbx_strand_id
1 'polypeptide(L)'
;MGETISDGLRREVLEETGLIIEPIALTGVYKNMVRGIVALVFRCKAVGGKLTTNDEVTAFHWATPAEVKQMVSEAFAVRILDGLHDGAPAIREHDGVHLV
;
A
#
# COMPACT_ATOMS: atom_id res chain seq x y z
N MET A 1 2.79 15.70 13.19
CA MET A 1 2.50 15.53 14.62
C MET A 1 1.03 15.79 14.86
N GLY A 2 0.38 15.02 15.72
CA GLY A 2 -1.05 15.16 16.01
C GLY A 2 -2.00 14.46 15.05
N GLU A 3 -1.49 13.94 13.94
CA GLU A 3 -2.29 13.17 13.00
C GLU A 3 -2.25 11.69 13.36
N THR A 4 -3.42 11.03 13.40
CA THR A 4 -3.47 9.57 13.62
C THR A 4 -2.96 8.84 12.38
N ILE A 5 -2.61 7.55 12.53
CA ILE A 5 -2.21 6.70 11.40
C ILE A 5 -3.32 6.68 10.34
N SER A 6 -4.57 6.47 10.75
CA SER A 6 -5.70 6.44 9.83
C SER A 6 -5.93 7.77 9.12
N ASP A 7 -5.84 8.87 9.84
CA ASP A 7 -6.01 10.20 9.25
C ASP A 7 -4.87 10.54 8.28
N GLY A 8 -3.64 10.16 8.62
CA GLY A 8 -2.49 10.33 7.75
C GLY A 8 -2.64 9.52 6.46
N LEU A 9 -3.11 8.28 6.56
CA LEU A 9 -3.36 7.43 5.40
C LEU A 9 -4.45 8.04 4.51
N ARG A 10 -5.55 8.50 5.07
CA ARG A 10 -6.63 9.16 4.31
C ARG A 10 -6.12 10.39 3.57
N ARG A 11 -5.34 11.21 4.25
CA ARG A 11 -4.77 12.42 3.67
C ARG A 11 -3.83 12.11 2.51
N GLU A 12 -2.90 11.19 2.70
CA GLU A 12 -1.93 10.82 1.66
C GLU A 12 -2.61 10.22 0.43
N VAL A 13 -3.57 9.32 0.62
CA VAL A 13 -4.30 8.73 -0.50
C VAL A 13 -5.08 9.79 -1.26
N LEU A 14 -5.74 10.72 -0.55
CA LEU A 14 -6.46 11.82 -1.19
C LEU A 14 -5.52 12.72 -2.00
N GLU A 15 -4.38 13.09 -1.42
CA GLU A 15 -3.39 13.93 -2.10
C GLU A 15 -2.80 13.25 -3.33
N GLU A 16 -2.52 11.95 -3.26
CA GLU A 16 -1.87 11.21 -4.33
C GLU A 16 -2.83 10.70 -5.41
N THR A 17 -4.06 10.37 -5.05
CA THR A 17 -4.99 9.70 -5.96
C THR A 17 -6.29 10.44 -6.21
N GLY A 18 -6.67 11.35 -5.33
CA GLY A 18 -7.98 12.00 -5.36
C GLY A 18 -9.10 11.17 -4.72
N LEU A 19 -8.80 9.97 -4.24
CA LEU A 19 -9.79 9.11 -3.61
C LEU A 19 -9.94 9.39 -2.11
N ILE A 20 -11.18 9.31 -1.65
CA ILE A 20 -11.52 9.31 -0.23
C ILE A 20 -11.69 7.84 0.17
N ILE A 21 -10.90 7.40 1.15
CA ILE A 21 -10.89 6.00 1.57
C ILE A 21 -11.24 5.83 3.03
N GLU A 22 -11.70 4.64 3.38
CA GLU A 22 -11.82 4.18 4.75
C GLU A 22 -10.91 2.98 4.94
N PRO A 23 -9.94 3.04 5.89
CA PRO A 23 -9.13 1.88 6.21
C PRO A 23 -10.00 0.76 6.80
N ILE A 24 -9.81 -0.47 6.31
CA ILE A 24 -10.57 -1.65 6.76
C ILE A 24 -9.72 -2.48 7.70
N ALA A 25 -8.49 -2.81 7.30
CA ALA A 25 -7.64 -3.72 8.07
C ALA A 25 -6.17 -3.49 7.76
N LEU A 26 -5.32 -3.66 8.76
CA LEU A 26 -3.89 -3.80 8.56
C LEU A 26 -3.64 -5.17 7.91
N THR A 27 -3.03 -5.18 6.74
CA THR A 27 -2.77 -6.43 6.00
C THR A 27 -1.33 -6.90 6.09
N GLY A 28 -0.42 -6.02 6.47
CA GLY A 28 0.96 -6.43 6.66
C GLY A 28 1.85 -5.36 7.25
N VAL A 29 2.97 -5.84 7.79
CA VAL A 29 4.08 -5.05 8.31
C VAL A 29 5.33 -5.53 7.59
N TYR A 30 6.06 -4.62 6.97
CA TYR A 30 7.21 -4.95 6.12
C TYR A 30 8.42 -4.12 6.53
N LYS A 31 9.50 -4.80 6.89
CA LYS A 31 10.74 -4.12 7.25
C LYS A 31 11.77 -4.25 6.13
N ASN A 32 12.22 -3.09 5.65
CA ASN A 32 13.37 -3.01 4.76
C ASN A 32 14.64 -3.12 5.62
N MET A 33 15.33 -4.25 5.52
CA MET A 33 16.48 -4.55 6.36
C MET A 33 17.71 -3.72 5.99
N VAL A 34 17.77 -3.20 4.77
CA VAL A 34 18.88 -2.35 4.31
C VAL A 34 18.72 -0.92 4.84
N ARG A 35 17.50 -0.37 4.77
CA ARG A 35 17.22 1.02 5.16
C ARG A 35 16.70 1.18 6.58
N GLY A 36 16.30 0.10 7.24
CA GLY A 36 15.70 0.15 8.57
C GLY A 36 14.31 0.77 8.61
N ILE A 37 13.60 0.80 7.49
CA ILE A 37 12.26 1.37 7.37
C ILE A 37 11.22 0.29 7.58
N VAL A 38 10.21 0.59 8.41
CA VAL A 38 9.04 -0.27 8.61
C VAL A 38 7.86 0.36 7.90
N ALA A 39 7.23 -0.40 7.00
CA ALA A 39 6.02 0.01 6.28
C ALA A 39 4.81 -0.74 6.82
N LEU A 40 3.74 -0.01 7.10
CA LEU A 40 2.43 -0.55 7.45
C LEU A 40 1.55 -0.48 6.22
N VAL A 41 0.92 -1.59 5.85
CA VAL A 41 0.06 -1.68 4.67
C VAL A 41 -1.37 -1.99 5.10
N PHE A 42 -2.31 -1.20 4.60
CA PHE A 42 -3.73 -1.31 4.92
C PHE A 42 -4.55 -1.63 3.69
N ARG A 43 -5.54 -2.50 3.86
CA ARG A 43 -6.62 -2.65 2.90
C ARG A 43 -7.66 -1.58 3.19
N CYS A 44 -8.09 -0.88 2.16
CA CYS A 44 -9.01 0.24 2.28
C CYS A 44 -10.20 0.06 1.34
N LYS A 45 -11.30 0.75 1.68
CA LYS A 45 -12.46 0.87 0.81
C LYS A 45 -12.53 2.30 0.28
N ALA A 46 -12.68 2.47 -1.02
CA ALA A 46 -12.96 3.78 -1.60
C ALA A 46 -14.42 4.14 -1.33
N VAL A 47 -14.65 5.26 -0.67
CA VAL A 47 -15.98 5.72 -0.28
C VAL A 47 -16.39 7.02 -0.96
N GLY A 48 -15.49 7.65 -1.70
CA GLY A 48 -15.77 8.88 -2.42
C GLY A 48 -14.54 9.35 -3.20
N GLY A 49 -14.64 10.58 -3.71
CA GLY A 49 -13.55 11.16 -4.50
C GLY A 49 -13.52 10.64 -5.92
N LYS A 50 -12.48 11.04 -6.64
CA LYS A 50 -12.28 10.69 -8.05
C LYS A 50 -10.80 10.58 -8.33
N LEU A 51 -10.37 9.51 -9.01
CA LEU A 51 -8.98 9.36 -9.44
C LEU A 51 -8.56 10.59 -10.23
N THR A 52 -7.52 11.26 -9.75
CA THR A 52 -7.04 12.52 -10.32
C THR A 52 -5.52 12.47 -10.38
N THR A 53 -4.96 12.73 -11.55
CA THR A 53 -3.52 12.86 -11.72
C THR A 53 -3.01 14.18 -11.15
N ASN A 54 -1.73 14.22 -10.83
CA ASN A 54 -1.04 15.41 -10.32
C ASN A 54 0.42 15.40 -10.79
N ASP A 55 1.24 16.30 -10.26
CA ASP A 55 2.65 16.42 -10.66
C ASP A 55 3.47 15.15 -10.37
N GLU A 56 3.10 14.42 -9.32
CA GLU A 56 3.82 13.19 -8.92
C GLU A 56 3.18 11.93 -9.52
N VAL A 57 1.85 11.94 -9.72
CA VAL A 57 1.10 10.79 -10.21
C VAL A 57 0.46 11.15 -11.55
N THR A 58 0.98 10.58 -12.62
CA THR A 58 0.56 10.90 -14.00
C THR A 58 -0.40 9.88 -14.60
N ALA A 59 -0.50 8.68 -14.00
CA ALA A 59 -1.39 7.62 -14.47
C ALA A 59 -1.74 6.63 -13.37
N PHE A 60 -2.85 5.93 -13.56
CA PHE A 60 -3.31 4.84 -12.69
C PHE A 60 -3.54 3.58 -13.52
N HIS A 61 -3.34 2.44 -12.88
CA HIS A 61 -3.53 1.14 -13.53
C HIS A 61 -4.27 0.18 -12.59
N TRP A 62 -5.36 -0.40 -13.08
CA TRP A 62 -6.07 -1.48 -12.41
C TRP A 62 -5.41 -2.79 -12.79
N ALA A 63 -4.81 -3.49 -11.82
CA ALA A 63 -4.02 -4.68 -12.07
C ALA A 63 -4.60 -5.92 -11.40
N THR A 64 -4.53 -7.07 -12.10
CA THR A 64 -4.80 -8.38 -11.51
C THR A 64 -3.59 -8.84 -10.66
N PRO A 65 -3.76 -9.83 -9.76
CA PRO A 65 -2.62 -10.39 -9.03
C PRO A 65 -1.48 -10.88 -9.93
N ALA A 66 -1.81 -11.48 -11.07
CA ALA A 66 -0.81 -11.95 -12.03
C ALA A 66 -0.03 -10.78 -12.65
N GLU A 67 -0.72 -9.69 -12.99
CA GLU A 67 -0.09 -8.49 -13.53
C GLU A 67 0.82 -7.83 -12.49
N VAL A 68 0.41 -7.78 -11.23
CA VAL A 68 1.21 -7.22 -10.12
C VAL A 68 2.55 -7.94 -10.02
N LYS A 69 2.57 -9.27 -10.12
CA LYS A 69 3.82 -10.06 -10.07
C LYS A 69 4.79 -9.70 -11.20
N GLN A 70 4.27 -9.26 -12.35
CA GLN A 70 5.09 -8.87 -13.49
C GLN A 70 5.53 -7.41 -13.46
N MET A 71 4.73 -6.53 -12.84
CA MET A 71 4.94 -5.08 -12.86
C MET A 71 5.91 -4.58 -11.80
N VAL A 72 5.99 -5.26 -10.65
CA VAL A 72 6.76 -4.80 -9.50
C VAL A 72 7.66 -5.90 -8.94
N SER A 73 8.66 -5.50 -8.15
CA SER A 73 9.56 -6.45 -7.50
C SER A 73 8.82 -7.30 -6.47
N GLU A 74 9.43 -8.43 -6.06
CA GLU A 74 8.88 -9.34 -5.05
C GLU A 74 8.51 -8.61 -3.76
N ALA A 75 9.39 -7.74 -3.28
CA ALA A 75 9.16 -7.01 -2.02
C ALA A 75 7.92 -6.12 -2.07
N PHE A 76 7.56 -5.58 -3.23
CA PHE A 76 6.35 -4.78 -3.39
C PHE A 76 5.14 -5.62 -3.77
N ALA A 77 5.32 -6.64 -4.63
CA ALA A 77 4.23 -7.52 -5.03
C ALA A 77 3.60 -8.23 -3.83
N VAL A 78 4.41 -8.70 -2.88
CA VAL A 78 3.93 -9.42 -1.70
C VAL A 78 3.01 -8.55 -0.84
N ARG A 79 3.24 -7.25 -0.76
CA ARG A 79 2.38 -6.32 0.00
C ARG A 79 0.96 -6.32 -0.55
N ILE A 80 0.83 -6.32 -1.85
CA ILE A 80 -0.47 -6.30 -2.53
C ILE A 80 -1.14 -7.67 -2.41
N LEU A 81 -0.39 -8.75 -2.63
CA LEU A 81 -0.91 -10.12 -2.56
C LEU A 81 -1.34 -10.49 -1.14
N ASP A 82 -0.58 -10.10 -0.12
CA ASP A 82 -0.97 -10.29 1.28
C ASP A 82 -2.27 -9.56 1.61
N GLY A 83 -2.51 -8.41 0.97
CA GLY A 83 -3.73 -7.63 1.16
C GLY A 83 -5.00 -8.29 0.64
N LEU A 84 -4.87 -9.34 -0.17
CA LEU A 84 -6.00 -10.10 -0.72
C LEU A 84 -6.46 -11.24 0.21
N HIS A 85 -5.71 -11.49 1.28
CA HIS A 85 -6.03 -12.55 2.25
C HIS A 85 -6.69 -11.97 3.49
N ASP A 86 -7.67 -12.71 4.01
CA ASP A 86 -8.26 -12.43 5.31
C ASP A 86 -7.43 -13.08 6.41
N GLY A 87 -7.55 -12.56 7.63
CA GLY A 87 -6.87 -13.10 8.80
C GLY A 87 -5.83 -12.16 9.38
N ALA A 88 -4.84 -12.71 10.09
CA ALA A 88 -3.81 -11.92 10.74
C ALA A 88 -2.92 -11.21 9.71
N PRO A 89 -2.43 -10.00 10.04
CA PRO A 89 -1.49 -9.30 9.16
C PRO A 89 -0.22 -10.11 8.92
N ALA A 90 0.31 -10.04 7.70
CA ALA A 90 1.60 -10.61 7.39
C ALA A 90 2.73 -9.79 8.05
N ILE A 91 3.79 -10.45 8.48
CA ILE A 91 4.99 -9.80 8.99
C ILE A 91 6.16 -10.33 8.17
N ARG A 92 6.83 -9.42 7.44
CA ARG A 92 7.89 -9.81 6.51
C ARG A 92 9.07 -8.88 6.58
N GLU A 93 10.22 -9.39 6.23
CA GLU A 93 11.46 -8.64 6.06
C GLU A 93 11.91 -8.74 4.61
N HIS A 94 12.56 -7.69 4.10
CA HIS A 94 13.08 -7.64 2.74
C HIS A 94 14.31 -6.75 2.64
N ASP A 95 15.02 -6.82 1.51
CA ASP A 95 16.19 -5.99 1.22
C ASP A 95 15.89 -4.78 0.31
N GLY A 96 14.64 -4.57 -0.03
CA GLY A 96 14.18 -3.56 -0.97
C GLY A 96 13.73 -4.13 -2.31
N VAL A 97 14.12 -5.37 -2.62
CA VAL A 97 13.77 -6.08 -3.86
C VAL A 97 13.20 -7.46 -3.57
N HIS A 98 13.88 -8.25 -2.77
CA HIS A 98 13.50 -9.63 -2.44
C HIS A 98 13.22 -9.80 -0.96
N LEU A 99 12.36 -10.78 -0.62
CA LEU A 99 12.16 -11.23 0.77
C LEU A 99 13.45 -11.88 1.29
N VAL A 100 13.70 -11.66 2.55
CA VAL A 100 14.85 -12.26 3.25
C VAL A 100 14.39 -13.11 4.43
#